data_8219a74fb1235e48041625fdb0194764
#
_entry.id   8219a74fb1235e48041625fdb0194764
#
_cell.length_a   1.000
_cell.length_b   1.000
_cell.length_c   1.000
_cell.angle_alpha   90.00
_cell.angle_beta   90.00
_cell.angle_gamma   90.00
#
_symmetry.space_group_name_H-M   'P 1'
#
loop_
_entity.id
_entity.type
_entity.pdbx_description
1 polymer ?
#
loop_
_entity_poly.entity_id
_entity_poly.type
_entity_poly.pdbx_seq_one_letter_code
_entity_poly.pdbx_strand_id
1 'polypeptide(L)'
;MSVGHSERVRAPGTGRGAPVGVAEASWPSDDRSSGSMGGRMTIGELGARVGVNPRTIRFYEDKGLLPAPARRPSGYRDYGEDDVTRLSFIRTAQRLGFNLSEVAEILAFKERGERPCDYVLQVLDAQVAYVDRRLGELVALRAELVALKAKADRLPADDECYCRIVEHADPAVPPARQSRGVRP
;
A
#
# COMPACT_ATOMS: atom_id res chain seq x y z
N MET A 1 -2.75 -25.98 62.85
CA MET A 1 -2.94 -24.52 62.97
C MET A 1 -1.93 -23.89 62.03
N SER A 2 -2.34 -23.46 60.87
CA SER A 2 -1.65 -22.45 60.10
C SER A 2 -2.51 -22.12 58.87
N VAL A 3 -2.94 -20.90 58.84
CA VAL A 3 -3.89 -20.34 57.85
C VAL A 3 -3.14 -19.95 56.58
N GLY A 4 -3.55 -20.52 55.46
CA GLY A 4 -3.06 -20.13 54.14
C GLY A 4 -3.69 -18.80 53.69
N HIS A 5 -2.81 -17.82 53.44
CA HIS A 5 -3.19 -16.55 52.80
C HIS A 5 -3.23 -16.75 51.28
N SER A 6 -4.40 -16.72 50.72
CA SER A 6 -4.60 -16.72 49.26
C SER A 6 -4.58 -15.27 48.76
N GLU A 7 -3.47 -14.88 48.17
CA GLU A 7 -3.27 -13.56 47.58
C GLU A 7 -3.91 -13.57 46.15
N ARG A 8 -5.03 -12.91 46.04
CA ARG A 8 -5.69 -12.67 44.75
C ARG A 8 -4.92 -11.61 43.98
N VAL A 9 -4.22 -12.05 42.95
CA VAL A 9 -3.64 -11.16 41.95
C VAL A 9 -4.78 -10.48 41.21
N ARG A 10 -4.92 -9.16 41.39
CA ARG A 10 -5.83 -8.30 40.61
C ARG A 10 -5.27 -8.16 39.22
N ALA A 11 -6.09 -8.54 38.22
CA ALA A 11 -5.86 -8.20 36.80
C ALA A 11 -5.88 -6.69 36.59
N PRO A 12 -4.99 -6.13 35.77
CA PRO A 12 -5.02 -4.71 35.42
C PRO A 12 -6.25 -4.39 34.59
N GLY A 13 -6.95 -3.34 35.00
CA GLY A 13 -8.17 -2.85 34.36
C GLY A 13 -7.95 -2.50 32.92
N THR A 14 -8.84 -2.99 32.08
CA THR A 14 -9.04 -2.53 30.70
C THR A 14 -9.52 -1.07 30.71
N GLY A 15 -8.57 -0.15 30.57
CA GLY A 15 -8.84 1.25 30.28
C GLY A 15 -9.51 1.31 28.90
N ARG A 16 -10.82 1.53 28.89
CA ARG A 16 -11.52 1.94 27.68
C ARG A 16 -11.00 3.31 27.28
N GLY A 17 -10.08 3.34 26.31
CA GLY A 17 -9.71 4.56 25.62
C GLY A 17 -10.97 5.16 24.97
N ALA A 18 -11.23 6.43 25.29
CA ALA A 18 -12.27 7.20 24.64
C ALA A 18 -12.05 7.17 23.11
N PRO A 19 -13.11 7.09 22.29
CA PRO A 19 -12.95 7.18 20.86
C PRO A 19 -12.39 8.57 20.54
N VAL A 20 -11.19 8.61 19.97
CA VAL A 20 -10.66 9.79 19.29
C VAL A 20 -11.71 10.16 18.23
N GLY A 21 -12.31 11.33 18.41
CA GLY A 21 -13.29 11.85 17.47
C GLY A 21 -12.65 11.92 16.08
N VAL A 22 -12.95 10.95 15.25
CA VAL A 22 -12.76 11.05 13.81
C VAL A 22 -13.71 12.11 13.32
N ALA A 23 -13.17 13.27 12.96
CA ALA A 23 -13.93 14.28 12.23
C ALA A 23 -14.58 13.56 11.05
N GLU A 24 -15.91 13.60 11.00
CA GLU A 24 -16.67 13.10 9.87
C GLU A 24 -16.22 13.86 8.62
N ALA A 25 -15.32 13.24 7.87
CA ALA A 25 -15.03 13.66 6.52
C ALA A 25 -16.28 13.38 5.68
N SER A 26 -17.19 14.35 5.65
CA SER A 26 -18.31 14.34 4.73
C SER A 26 -17.75 14.44 3.32
N TRP A 27 -17.77 13.31 2.61
CA TRP A 27 -17.54 13.29 1.18
C TRP A 27 -18.66 14.07 0.49
N PRO A 28 -18.35 14.96 -0.44
CA PRO A 28 -19.37 15.61 -1.23
C PRO A 28 -20.20 14.54 -1.95
N SER A 29 -21.50 14.57 -1.75
CA SER A 29 -22.48 13.74 -2.47
C SER A 29 -22.33 13.98 -3.97
N ASP A 30 -22.43 12.93 -4.78
CA ASP A 30 -22.45 12.99 -6.25
C ASP A 30 -23.68 13.78 -6.76
N ASP A 31 -23.76 15.08 -6.50
CA ASP A 31 -24.65 15.98 -7.21
C ASP A 31 -23.91 16.56 -8.42
N ARG A 32 -23.92 15.82 -9.52
CA ARG A 32 -23.38 16.25 -10.81
C ARG A 32 -24.14 17.42 -11.43
N SER A 33 -25.18 17.94 -10.74
CA SER A 33 -26.02 19.04 -11.21
C SER A 33 -25.64 20.40 -10.67
N SER A 34 -24.79 20.49 -9.65
CA SER A 34 -24.34 21.77 -9.12
C SER A 34 -23.03 22.16 -9.79
N GLY A 35 -23.11 23.11 -10.73
CA GLY A 35 -21.97 23.69 -11.41
C GLY A 35 -20.94 24.28 -10.44
N SER A 36 -20.06 23.42 -9.91
CA SER A 36 -18.86 23.86 -9.21
C SER A 36 -17.98 24.58 -10.22
N MET A 37 -17.73 25.85 -10.01
CA MET A 37 -16.72 26.65 -10.73
C MET A 37 -15.27 26.18 -10.39
N GLY A 38 -15.06 24.90 -10.19
CA GLY A 38 -13.75 24.28 -10.12
C GLY A 38 -13.16 24.29 -11.53
N GLY A 39 -11.98 24.92 -11.68
CA GLY A 39 -11.32 25.11 -12.96
C GLY A 39 -11.22 23.81 -13.74
N ARG A 40 -11.75 23.80 -14.96
CA ARG A 40 -11.62 22.69 -15.90
C ARG A 40 -10.19 22.58 -16.38
N MET A 41 -9.63 21.40 -16.35
CA MET A 41 -8.20 21.16 -16.60
C MET A 41 -7.97 20.13 -17.69
N THR A 42 -6.85 20.25 -18.35
CA THR A 42 -6.34 19.26 -19.32
C THR A 42 -5.74 18.05 -18.58
N ILE A 43 -5.51 16.95 -19.29
CA ILE A 43 -4.82 15.76 -18.74
C ILE A 43 -3.40 16.09 -18.22
N GLY A 44 -2.71 17.03 -18.86
CA GLY A 44 -1.38 17.47 -18.41
C GLY A 44 -1.44 18.23 -17.07
N GLU A 45 -2.41 19.14 -16.94
CA GLU A 45 -2.64 19.90 -15.69
C GLU A 45 -3.09 18.98 -14.54
N LEU A 46 -4.01 18.04 -14.81
CA LEU A 46 -4.42 17.01 -13.85
C LEU A 46 -3.22 16.18 -13.40
N GLY A 47 -2.42 15.72 -14.36
CA GLY A 47 -1.22 14.93 -14.08
C GLY A 47 -0.19 15.68 -13.25
N ALA A 48 0.08 16.94 -13.58
CA ALA A 48 0.99 17.80 -12.84
C ALA A 48 0.50 18.03 -11.39
N ARG A 49 -0.80 18.28 -11.22
CA ARG A 49 -1.41 18.57 -9.92
C ARG A 49 -1.35 17.36 -8.95
N VAL A 50 -1.56 16.15 -9.45
CA VAL A 50 -1.53 14.93 -8.64
C VAL A 50 -0.16 14.24 -8.69
N GLY A 51 0.74 14.65 -9.57
CA GLY A 51 2.04 14.03 -9.79
C GLY A 51 1.93 12.65 -10.44
N VAL A 52 1.08 12.52 -11.46
CA VAL A 52 0.82 11.29 -12.22
C VAL A 52 1.04 11.57 -13.71
N ASN A 53 1.70 10.64 -14.39
CA ASN A 53 1.93 10.76 -15.83
C ASN A 53 0.60 10.68 -16.61
N PRO A 54 0.36 11.50 -17.65
CA PRO A 54 -0.82 11.41 -18.51
C PRO A 54 -1.09 10.02 -19.10
N ARG A 55 -0.06 9.23 -19.36
CA ARG A 55 -0.21 7.83 -19.81
C ARG A 55 -0.87 6.96 -18.73
N THR A 56 -0.49 7.15 -17.47
CA THR A 56 -1.08 6.44 -16.33
C THR A 56 -2.53 6.86 -16.11
N ILE A 57 -2.87 8.13 -16.32
CA ILE A 57 -4.26 8.61 -16.24
C ILE A 57 -5.13 7.90 -17.27
N ARG A 58 -4.69 7.82 -18.53
CA ARG A 58 -5.41 7.07 -19.58
C ARG A 58 -5.56 5.59 -19.23
N PHE A 59 -4.52 4.99 -18.67
CA PHE A 59 -4.60 3.60 -18.22
C PHE A 59 -5.66 3.43 -17.11
N TYR A 60 -5.83 4.39 -16.20
CA TYR A 60 -6.89 4.33 -15.18
C TYR A 60 -8.28 4.55 -15.78
N GLU A 61 -8.42 5.40 -16.82
CA GLU A 61 -9.65 5.51 -17.62
C GLU A 61 -10.00 4.17 -18.26
N ASP A 62 -9.03 3.55 -18.96
CA ASP A 62 -9.22 2.27 -19.65
C ASP A 62 -9.57 1.12 -18.68
N LYS A 63 -9.12 1.20 -17.44
CA LYS A 63 -9.43 0.26 -16.36
C LYS A 63 -10.72 0.59 -15.57
N GLY A 64 -11.40 1.66 -15.92
CA GLY A 64 -12.61 2.11 -15.21
C GLY A 64 -12.37 2.68 -13.82
N LEU A 65 -11.10 2.90 -13.43
CA LEU A 65 -10.76 3.53 -12.15
C LEU A 65 -11.05 5.04 -12.14
N LEU A 66 -10.95 5.67 -13.30
CA LEU A 66 -11.44 7.03 -13.55
C LEU A 66 -12.63 6.97 -14.53
N PRO A 67 -13.67 7.76 -14.32
CA PRO A 67 -14.76 7.87 -15.28
C PRO A 67 -14.25 8.46 -16.60
N ALA A 68 -14.92 8.15 -17.70
CA ALA A 68 -14.62 8.77 -18.99
C ALA A 68 -14.75 10.30 -18.87
N PRO A 69 -13.70 11.08 -19.19
CA PRO A 69 -13.74 12.53 -19.03
C PRO A 69 -14.73 13.17 -20.01
N ALA A 70 -15.32 14.27 -19.61
CA ALA A 70 -16.06 15.13 -20.50
C ALA A 70 -15.13 15.60 -21.65
N ARG A 71 -15.71 16.01 -22.77
CA ARG A 71 -14.96 16.61 -23.87
C ARG A 71 -15.39 18.05 -24.08
N ARG A 72 -14.41 18.92 -24.26
CA ARG A 72 -14.64 20.31 -24.70
C ARG A 72 -15.19 20.33 -26.14
N PRO A 73 -15.81 21.42 -26.58
CA PRO A 73 -16.22 21.57 -27.98
C PRO A 73 -15.06 21.39 -28.98
N SER A 74 -13.82 21.65 -28.53
CA SER A 74 -12.57 21.42 -29.25
C SER A 74 -12.13 19.95 -29.32
N GLY A 75 -12.90 19.01 -28.72
CA GLY A 75 -12.58 17.58 -28.69
C GLY A 75 -11.60 17.14 -27.59
N TYR A 76 -10.96 18.08 -26.88
CA TYR A 76 -10.02 17.77 -25.82
C TYR A 76 -10.72 17.25 -24.56
N ARG A 77 -10.06 16.29 -23.85
CA ARG A 77 -10.49 15.78 -22.54
C ARG A 77 -10.51 16.89 -21.50
N ASP A 78 -11.54 16.90 -20.69
CA ASP A 78 -11.81 17.94 -19.71
C ASP A 78 -12.08 17.31 -18.33
N TYR A 79 -11.24 17.64 -17.35
CA TYR A 79 -11.26 17.06 -16.01
C TYR A 79 -11.64 18.11 -14.97
N GLY A 80 -12.28 17.67 -13.89
CA GLY A 80 -12.69 18.49 -12.77
C GLY A 80 -12.00 18.18 -11.46
N GLU A 81 -12.40 18.85 -10.38
CA GLU A 81 -11.87 18.61 -9.03
C GLU A 81 -12.19 17.18 -8.52
N ASP A 82 -13.30 16.59 -8.94
CA ASP A 82 -13.65 15.22 -8.60
C ASP A 82 -12.63 14.23 -9.16
N ASP A 83 -12.12 14.47 -10.37
CA ASP A 83 -11.07 13.65 -10.98
C ASP A 83 -9.74 13.80 -10.21
N VAL A 84 -9.43 15.01 -9.74
CA VAL A 84 -8.27 15.25 -8.87
C VAL A 84 -8.40 14.46 -7.58
N THR A 85 -9.55 14.51 -6.93
CA THR A 85 -9.84 13.82 -5.68
C THR A 85 -9.74 12.30 -5.86
N ARG A 86 -10.39 11.77 -6.90
CA ARG A 86 -10.39 10.35 -7.22
C ARG A 86 -8.99 9.84 -7.56
N LEU A 87 -8.24 10.57 -8.38
CA LEU A 87 -6.88 10.21 -8.76
C LEU A 87 -5.91 10.27 -7.57
N SER A 88 -6.06 11.28 -6.70
CA SER A 88 -5.29 11.40 -5.46
C SER A 88 -5.55 10.23 -4.51
N PHE A 89 -6.81 9.78 -4.40
CA PHE A 89 -7.19 8.59 -3.65
C PHE A 89 -6.52 7.33 -4.21
N ILE A 90 -6.63 7.08 -5.53
CA ILE A 90 -6.00 5.93 -6.20
C ILE A 90 -4.51 5.88 -5.90
N ARG A 91 -3.83 7.01 -6.04
CA ARG A 91 -2.39 7.12 -5.76
C ARG A 91 -2.05 6.84 -4.30
N THR A 92 -2.83 7.37 -3.37
CA THR A 92 -2.62 7.14 -1.94
C THR A 92 -2.81 5.67 -1.59
N ALA A 93 -3.86 5.03 -2.07
CA ALA A 93 -4.11 3.62 -1.86
C ALA A 93 -2.96 2.74 -2.41
N GLN A 94 -2.48 3.02 -3.63
CA GLN A 94 -1.33 2.30 -4.19
C GLN A 94 -0.05 2.48 -3.36
N ARG A 95 0.20 3.67 -2.83
CA ARG A 95 1.34 3.91 -1.92
C ARG A 95 1.25 3.10 -0.64
N LEU A 96 0.04 2.80 -0.17
CA LEU A 96 -0.22 1.94 0.99
C LEU A 96 -0.18 0.44 0.64
N GLY A 97 0.08 0.09 -0.63
CA GLY A 97 0.20 -1.29 -1.08
C GLY A 97 -1.08 -1.91 -1.63
N PHE A 98 -2.17 -1.15 -1.76
CA PHE A 98 -3.39 -1.63 -2.40
C PHE A 98 -3.14 -1.87 -3.88
N ASN A 99 -3.56 -3.02 -4.39
CA ASN A 99 -3.55 -3.29 -5.81
C ASN A 99 -4.74 -2.61 -6.52
N LEU A 100 -4.70 -2.53 -7.85
CA LEU A 100 -5.73 -1.82 -8.61
C LEU A 100 -7.13 -2.45 -8.48
N SER A 101 -7.22 -3.76 -8.27
CA SER A 101 -8.51 -4.45 -8.08
C SER A 101 -9.12 -4.07 -6.73
N GLU A 102 -8.32 -4.00 -5.67
CA GLU A 102 -8.75 -3.56 -4.35
C GLU A 102 -9.20 -2.08 -4.38
N VAL A 103 -8.46 -1.23 -5.10
CA VAL A 103 -8.85 0.17 -5.30
C VAL A 103 -10.18 0.27 -6.05
N ALA A 104 -10.38 -0.53 -7.10
CA ALA A 104 -11.63 -0.56 -7.86
C ALA A 104 -12.81 -0.96 -6.97
N GLU A 105 -12.63 -1.97 -6.11
CA GLU A 105 -13.67 -2.42 -5.18
C GLU A 105 -14.06 -1.33 -4.18
N ILE A 106 -13.07 -0.62 -3.61
CA ILE A 106 -13.34 0.52 -2.71
C ILE A 106 -14.14 1.63 -3.42
N LEU A 107 -13.78 1.93 -4.66
CA LEU A 107 -14.50 2.93 -5.45
C LEU A 107 -15.94 2.48 -5.75
N ALA A 108 -16.14 1.18 -6.04
CA ALA A 108 -17.46 0.62 -6.25
C ALA A 108 -18.35 0.66 -4.99
N PHE A 109 -17.81 0.44 -3.80
CA PHE A 109 -18.54 0.65 -2.54
C PHE A 109 -19.06 2.09 -2.43
N LYS A 110 -18.19 3.06 -2.72
CA LYS A 110 -18.59 4.47 -2.70
C LYS A 110 -19.71 4.77 -3.70
N GLU A 111 -19.63 4.22 -4.92
CA GLU A 111 -20.64 4.43 -5.97
C GLU A 111 -22.01 3.83 -5.59
N ARG A 112 -22.01 2.77 -4.77
CA ARG A 112 -23.24 2.19 -4.19
C ARG A 112 -23.73 2.91 -2.93
N GLY A 113 -23.02 3.95 -2.46
CA GLY A 113 -23.34 4.63 -1.19
C GLY A 113 -23.01 3.82 0.06
N GLU A 114 -22.17 2.79 -0.08
CA GLU A 114 -21.76 1.90 1.00
C GLU A 114 -20.43 2.36 1.63
N ARG A 115 -20.23 2.02 2.91
CA ARG A 115 -18.95 2.32 3.60
C ARG A 115 -17.98 1.13 3.46
N PRO A 116 -16.81 1.31 2.82
CA PRO A 116 -15.85 0.22 2.60
C PRO A 116 -14.97 -0.09 3.83
N CYS A 117 -15.28 0.44 5.02
CA CYS A 117 -14.37 0.42 6.16
C CYS A 117 -13.89 -0.98 6.54
N ASP A 118 -14.80 -1.97 6.61
CA ASP A 118 -14.46 -3.34 6.99
C ASP A 118 -13.57 -4.01 5.92
N TYR A 119 -13.87 -3.78 4.65
CA TYR A 119 -13.04 -4.26 3.54
C TYR A 119 -11.64 -3.64 3.57
N VAL A 120 -11.56 -2.32 3.78
CA VAL A 120 -10.28 -1.61 3.87
C VAL A 120 -9.43 -2.13 5.05
N LEU A 121 -10.06 -2.38 6.22
CA LEU A 121 -9.36 -2.94 7.37
C LEU A 121 -8.78 -4.33 7.05
N GLN A 122 -9.55 -5.21 6.40
CA GLN A 122 -9.06 -6.54 5.98
C GLN A 122 -7.85 -6.43 5.04
N VAL A 123 -7.87 -5.51 4.08
CA VAL A 123 -6.74 -5.30 3.17
C VAL A 123 -5.52 -4.78 3.93
N LEU A 124 -5.72 -3.84 4.87
CA LEU A 124 -4.63 -3.32 5.70
C LEU A 124 -4.01 -4.41 6.58
N ASP A 125 -4.81 -5.26 7.21
CA ASP A 125 -4.32 -6.40 8.00
C ASP A 125 -3.48 -7.35 7.14
N ALA A 126 -3.93 -7.65 5.93
CA ALA A 126 -3.19 -8.47 4.98
C ALA A 126 -1.85 -7.81 4.57
N GLN A 127 -1.83 -6.49 4.37
CA GLN A 127 -0.60 -5.75 4.06
C GLN A 127 0.39 -5.75 5.24
N VAL A 128 -0.10 -5.54 6.46
CA VAL A 128 0.74 -5.63 7.67
C VAL A 128 1.36 -7.02 7.78
N ALA A 129 0.56 -8.09 7.67
CA ALA A 129 1.06 -9.46 7.70
C ALA A 129 2.09 -9.76 6.58
N TYR A 130 1.90 -9.20 5.39
CA TYR A 130 2.88 -9.29 4.31
C TYR A 130 4.20 -8.61 4.66
N VAL A 131 4.15 -7.39 5.22
CA VAL A 131 5.34 -6.63 5.63
C VAL A 131 6.09 -7.36 6.74
N ASP A 132 5.39 -7.88 7.75
CA ASP A 132 6.00 -8.62 8.87
C ASP A 132 6.74 -9.87 8.38
N ARG A 133 6.14 -10.64 7.48
CA ARG A 133 6.79 -11.79 6.85
C ARG A 133 8.04 -11.35 6.08
N ARG A 134 7.95 -10.25 5.32
CA ARG A 134 9.08 -9.74 4.54
C ARG A 134 10.22 -9.25 5.43
N LEU A 135 9.89 -8.63 6.56
CA LEU A 135 10.90 -8.25 7.56
C LEU A 135 11.61 -9.48 8.12
N GLY A 136 10.88 -10.55 8.42
CA GLY A 136 11.47 -11.82 8.87
C GLY A 136 12.46 -12.41 7.83
N GLU A 137 12.07 -12.44 6.54
CA GLU A 137 12.93 -12.89 5.45
C GLU A 137 14.21 -12.04 5.33
N LEU A 138 14.10 -10.72 5.46
CA LEU A 138 15.25 -9.81 5.38
C LEU A 138 16.18 -9.96 6.60
N VAL A 139 15.64 -10.17 7.79
CA VAL A 139 16.43 -10.44 8.99
C VAL A 139 17.23 -11.75 8.84
N ALA A 140 16.59 -12.81 8.32
CA ALA A 140 17.27 -14.09 8.05
C ALA A 140 18.37 -13.93 7.01
N LEU A 141 18.10 -13.30 5.89
CA LEU A 141 19.10 -13.03 4.85
C LEU A 141 20.28 -12.21 5.38
N ARG A 142 19.99 -11.18 6.19
CA ARG A 142 21.06 -10.39 6.83
C ARG A 142 21.95 -11.26 7.72
N ALA A 143 21.36 -12.15 8.50
CA ALA A 143 22.13 -13.05 9.38
C ALA A 143 23.04 -13.99 8.56
N GLU A 144 22.52 -14.55 7.46
CA GLU A 144 23.29 -15.37 6.53
C GLU A 144 24.48 -14.61 5.93
N LEU A 145 24.23 -13.40 5.41
CA LEU A 145 25.29 -12.58 4.81
C LEU A 145 26.38 -12.21 5.83
N VAL A 146 25.99 -11.91 7.07
CA VAL A 146 26.94 -11.64 8.14
C VAL A 146 27.78 -12.89 8.47
N ALA A 147 27.15 -14.06 8.56
CA ALA A 147 27.84 -15.32 8.83
C ALA A 147 28.79 -15.69 7.67
N LEU A 148 28.36 -15.51 6.44
CA LEU A 148 29.20 -15.76 5.25
C LEU A 148 30.42 -14.84 5.21
N LYS A 149 30.22 -13.55 5.49
CA LYS A 149 31.29 -12.57 5.60
C LYS A 149 32.32 -12.97 6.68
N ALA A 150 31.86 -13.41 7.84
CA ALA A 150 32.76 -13.86 8.93
C ALA A 150 33.53 -15.13 8.61
N LYS A 151 33.05 -15.97 7.68
CA LYS A 151 33.75 -17.18 7.20
C LYS A 151 34.75 -16.89 6.06
N ALA A 152 34.57 -15.77 5.36
CA ALA A 152 35.32 -15.47 4.13
C ALA A 152 36.86 -15.59 4.28
N ASP A 153 37.39 -15.09 5.40
CA ASP A 153 38.84 -15.13 5.68
C ASP A 153 39.37 -16.53 6.01
N ARG A 154 38.49 -17.49 6.30
CA ARG A 154 38.85 -18.87 6.70
C ARG A 154 38.64 -19.88 5.59
N LEU A 155 38.08 -19.46 4.46
CA LEU A 155 37.85 -20.35 3.33
C LEU A 155 39.18 -20.68 2.64
N PRO A 156 39.40 -21.96 2.24
CA PRO A 156 40.61 -22.36 1.52
C PRO A 156 40.72 -21.62 0.19
N ALA A 157 41.96 -21.33 -0.22
CA ALA A 157 42.20 -20.83 -1.57
C ALA A 157 41.91 -21.96 -2.56
N ASP A 158 41.00 -21.76 -3.48
CA ASP A 158 40.64 -22.67 -4.54
C ASP A 158 40.63 -21.89 -5.84
N ASP A 159 41.54 -22.24 -6.75
CA ASP A 159 41.72 -21.55 -8.03
C ASP A 159 40.72 -22.05 -9.10
N GLU A 160 39.98 -23.14 -8.83
CA GLU A 160 39.00 -23.70 -9.76
C GLU A 160 37.59 -23.16 -9.56
N CYS A 161 37.31 -22.42 -8.46
CA CYS A 161 36.00 -21.85 -8.19
C CYS A 161 35.80 -20.44 -8.79
N TYR A 162 34.55 -20.08 -9.18
CA TYR A 162 34.24 -18.75 -9.63
C TYR A 162 34.38 -17.72 -8.49
N CYS A 163 33.87 -18.07 -7.29
CA CYS A 163 34.04 -17.27 -6.09
C CYS A 163 33.80 -18.13 -4.85
N ARG A 164 34.89 -18.49 -4.14
CA ARG A 164 34.83 -19.32 -2.94
C ARG A 164 33.84 -18.86 -1.87
N ILE A 165 33.63 -17.56 -1.75
CA ILE A 165 32.72 -17.02 -0.75
C ILE A 165 31.27 -17.32 -1.12
N VAL A 166 30.87 -17.11 -2.38
CA VAL A 166 29.51 -17.33 -2.85
C VAL A 166 29.17 -18.82 -2.92
N GLU A 167 30.11 -19.67 -3.32
CA GLU A 167 29.91 -21.12 -3.43
C GLU A 167 29.76 -21.81 -2.07
N HIS A 168 30.25 -21.18 -1.00
CA HIS A 168 30.05 -21.63 0.38
C HIS A 168 28.83 -20.96 1.08
N ALA A 169 27.98 -20.27 0.35
CA ALA A 169 26.69 -19.85 0.86
C ALA A 169 25.79 -21.08 1.07
N ASP A 170 25.01 -21.08 2.15
CA ASP A 170 24.10 -22.19 2.44
C ASP A 170 22.94 -22.21 1.43
N PRO A 171 22.80 -23.26 0.59
CA PRO A 171 21.69 -23.32 -0.39
C PRO A 171 20.34 -23.57 0.26
N ALA A 172 20.27 -23.87 1.56
CA ALA A 172 19.02 -24.14 2.27
C ALA A 172 18.25 -22.86 2.59
N VAL A 173 18.87 -21.67 2.50
CA VAL A 173 18.16 -20.40 2.65
C VAL A 173 17.52 -20.04 1.31
N PRO A 174 16.18 -20.05 1.21
CA PRO A 174 15.52 -19.70 -0.05
C PRO A 174 15.90 -18.27 -0.44
N PRO A 175 16.27 -18.01 -1.70
CA PRO A 175 16.62 -16.68 -2.15
C PRO A 175 15.47 -15.75 -1.82
N ALA A 176 15.76 -14.63 -1.15
CA ALA A 176 14.80 -13.57 -0.95
C ALA A 176 14.21 -13.23 -2.32
N ARG A 177 12.97 -13.72 -2.59
CA ARG A 177 12.33 -13.54 -3.89
C ARG A 177 12.36 -12.04 -4.18
N GLN A 178 13.18 -11.66 -5.13
CA GLN A 178 13.15 -10.32 -5.68
C GLN A 178 11.73 -10.14 -6.19
N SER A 179 10.90 -9.43 -5.39
CA SER A 179 9.63 -8.92 -5.86
C SER A 179 10.00 -8.10 -7.10
N ARG A 180 9.69 -8.62 -8.28
CA ARG A 180 9.79 -7.82 -9.50
C ARG A 180 9.05 -6.55 -9.20
N GLY A 181 9.84 -5.46 -9.08
CA GLY A 181 9.31 -4.16 -8.78
C GLY A 181 8.15 -3.90 -9.71
N VAL A 182 7.03 -3.51 -9.12
CA VAL A 182 5.97 -2.84 -9.87
C VAL A 182 6.67 -1.65 -10.48
N ARG A 183 7.05 -1.77 -11.75
CA ARG A 183 7.53 -0.61 -12.50
C ARG A 183 6.39 0.38 -12.58
N PRO A 184 6.68 1.67 -12.34
CA PRO A 184 5.70 2.75 -12.39
C PRO A 184 5.02 2.86 -13.76
#